data_1d8fddda2450fbca07f7ca1046f0a907
#
_entry.id   1d8fddda2450fbca07f7ca1046f0a907
#
_cell.length_a   1.000
_cell.length_b   1.000
_cell.length_c   1.000
_cell.angle_alpha   90.00
_cell.angle_beta   90.00
_cell.angle_gamma   90.00
#
_symmetry.space_group_name_H-M   'P 1'
#
loop_
_entity.id
_entity.type
_entity.pdbx_description
1 polymer ?
#
loop_
_entity_poly.entity_id
_entity_poly.type
_entity_poly.pdbx_seq_one_letter_code
_entity_poly.pdbx_strand_id
1 'polypeptide(L)'
;MRHHTAFVLSLVATCLLGIMAGFFYAFAIDVAPAMANLDASAYITTQQWINRVVRNATFGATYFGSALLPLAAALAAFWCSQRRVGLAWLAIGLVYFAGVFWLTRTVNVPINDALATWQAASPPSDWAHARDNWNDANLVRTWVAMACFVAAVVLVAVTQGRTR
;
A
#
# COMPACT_ATOMS: atom_id res chain seq x y z
N MET A 1 4.28 15.94 -26.51
CA MET A 1 3.41 14.84 -26.07
C MET A 1 4.09 13.90 -25.09
N ARG A 2 5.26 13.28 -25.36
CA ARG A 2 5.92 12.27 -24.48
C ARG A 2 6.21 12.80 -23.06
N HIS A 3 6.79 13.99 -22.92
CA HIS A 3 7.06 14.61 -21.60
C HIS A 3 5.80 14.89 -20.79
N HIS A 4 4.73 15.31 -21.46
CA HIS A 4 3.43 15.51 -20.79
C HIS A 4 2.87 14.18 -20.26
N THR A 5 2.92 13.10 -21.05
CA THR A 5 2.48 11.77 -20.60
C THR A 5 3.30 11.27 -19.41
N ALA A 6 4.64 11.42 -19.45
CA ALA A 6 5.50 11.02 -18.33
C ALA A 6 5.17 11.83 -17.06
N PHE A 7 4.90 13.10 -17.18
CA PHE A 7 4.49 13.96 -16.07
C PHE A 7 3.14 13.55 -15.47
N VAL A 8 2.13 13.32 -16.31
CA VAL A 8 0.80 12.88 -15.86
C VAL A 8 0.88 11.54 -15.14
N LEU A 9 1.62 10.57 -15.68
CA LEU A 9 1.84 9.28 -15.02
C LEU A 9 2.53 9.43 -13.65
N SER A 10 3.53 10.32 -13.56
CA SER A 10 4.21 10.62 -12.29
C SER A 10 3.27 11.23 -11.25
N LEU A 11 2.39 12.16 -11.65
CA LEU A 11 1.39 12.74 -10.76
C LEU A 11 0.38 11.70 -10.27
N VAL A 12 -0.19 10.91 -11.19
CA VAL A 12 -1.17 9.89 -10.82
C VAL A 12 -0.54 8.83 -9.93
N ALA A 13 0.68 8.38 -10.23
CA ALA A 13 1.42 7.45 -9.37
C ALA A 13 1.62 8.04 -7.96
N THR A 14 2.04 9.31 -7.86
CA THR A 14 2.21 9.99 -6.57
C THR A 14 0.90 10.06 -5.79
N CYS A 15 -0.21 10.42 -6.44
CA CYS A 15 -1.53 10.48 -5.79
C CYS A 15 -1.95 9.11 -5.24
N LEU A 16 -1.79 8.04 -6.02
CA LEU A 16 -2.17 6.70 -5.57
C LEU A 16 -1.27 6.20 -4.44
N LEU A 17 0.05 6.46 -4.49
CA LEU A 17 0.95 6.18 -3.38
C LEU A 17 0.51 6.91 -2.11
N GLY A 18 0.11 8.18 -2.21
CA GLY A 18 -0.37 8.97 -1.07
C GLY A 18 -1.67 8.43 -0.47
N ILE A 19 -2.65 8.05 -1.31
CA ILE A 19 -3.90 7.45 -0.86
C ILE A 19 -3.63 6.14 -0.11
N MET A 20 -2.78 5.27 -0.65
CA MET A 20 -2.45 4.00 0.00
C MET A 20 -1.62 4.18 1.26
N ALA A 21 -0.67 5.13 1.28
CA ALA A 21 0.08 5.47 2.48
C ALA A 21 -0.86 5.95 3.60
N GLY A 22 -1.80 6.85 3.29
CA GLY A 22 -2.81 7.33 4.23
C GLY A 22 -3.74 6.23 4.72
N PHE A 23 -4.16 5.32 3.83
CA PHE A 23 -5.01 4.18 4.18
C PHE A 23 -4.33 3.24 5.20
N PHE A 24 -3.08 2.85 4.94
CA PHE A 24 -2.33 1.99 5.86
C PHE A 24 -2.00 2.70 7.16
N TYR A 25 -1.65 4.00 7.09
CA TYR A 25 -1.36 4.82 8.25
C TYR A 25 -2.58 4.96 9.17
N ALA A 26 -3.74 5.32 8.63
CA ALA A 26 -4.97 5.42 9.41
C ALA A 26 -5.32 4.10 10.10
N PHE A 27 -5.17 2.97 9.40
CA PHE A 27 -5.38 1.67 10.02
C PHE A 27 -4.39 1.40 11.16
N ALA A 28 -3.12 1.74 10.97
CA ALA A 28 -2.06 1.46 11.96
C ALA A 28 -2.20 2.30 13.24
N ILE A 29 -2.61 3.59 13.13
CA ILE A 29 -2.64 4.49 14.29
C ILE A 29 -4.00 4.59 14.98
N ASP A 30 -5.07 4.19 14.30
CA ASP A 30 -6.44 4.32 14.80
C ASP A 30 -7.15 2.97 14.88
N VAL A 31 -7.33 2.28 13.74
CA VAL A 31 -8.15 1.08 13.68
C VAL A 31 -7.53 -0.08 14.46
N ALA A 32 -6.25 -0.38 14.26
CA ALA A 32 -5.58 -1.49 14.93
C ALA A 32 -5.51 -1.29 16.46
N PRO A 33 -5.15 -0.10 16.99
CA PRO A 33 -5.22 0.16 18.44
C PRO A 33 -6.64 0.09 19.01
N ALA A 34 -7.65 0.57 18.29
CA ALA A 34 -9.04 0.45 18.73
C ALA A 34 -9.48 -1.02 18.81
N MET A 35 -9.14 -1.82 17.78
CA MET A 35 -9.46 -3.24 17.73
C MET A 35 -8.67 -4.09 18.75
N ALA A 36 -7.55 -3.61 19.26
CA ALA A 36 -6.79 -4.29 20.31
C ALA A 36 -7.55 -4.36 21.66
N ASN A 37 -8.56 -3.52 21.84
CA ASN A 37 -9.42 -3.53 23.04
C ASN A 37 -10.63 -4.47 22.91
N LEU A 38 -10.81 -5.13 21.77
CA LEU A 38 -11.90 -6.06 21.54
C LEU A 38 -11.53 -7.46 22.04
N ASP A 39 -12.53 -8.19 22.53
CA ASP A 39 -12.37 -9.63 22.76
C ASP A 39 -12.23 -10.39 21.42
N ALA A 40 -11.87 -11.66 21.50
CA ALA A 40 -11.62 -12.49 20.33
C ALA A 40 -12.81 -12.55 19.36
N SER A 41 -14.02 -12.70 19.89
CA SER A 41 -15.25 -12.79 19.09
C SER A 41 -15.54 -11.50 18.33
N ALA A 42 -15.48 -10.39 19.03
CA ALA A 42 -15.71 -9.05 18.47
C ALA A 42 -14.61 -8.70 17.44
N TYR A 43 -13.33 -9.00 17.76
CA TYR A 43 -12.22 -8.81 16.83
C TYR A 43 -12.43 -9.59 15.52
N ILE A 44 -12.68 -10.90 15.61
CA ILE A 44 -12.84 -11.77 14.43
C ILE A 44 -14.00 -11.26 13.57
N THR A 45 -15.15 -10.97 14.18
CA THR A 45 -16.32 -10.46 13.46
C THR A 45 -16.01 -9.15 12.74
N THR A 46 -15.38 -8.20 13.44
CA THR A 46 -15.03 -6.88 12.88
C THR A 46 -14.04 -7.03 11.73
N GLN A 47 -12.96 -7.80 11.92
CA GLN A 47 -11.94 -7.99 10.90
C GLN A 47 -12.48 -8.71 9.65
N GLN A 48 -13.37 -9.68 9.82
CA GLN A 48 -14.05 -10.33 8.71
C GLN A 48 -14.87 -9.32 7.88
N TRP A 49 -15.58 -8.40 8.53
CA TRP A 49 -16.31 -7.34 7.85
C TRP A 49 -15.39 -6.35 7.14
N ILE A 50 -14.31 -5.90 7.79
CA ILE A 50 -13.30 -5.03 7.17
C ILE A 50 -12.75 -5.69 5.90
N ASN A 51 -12.34 -6.97 5.99
CA ASN A 51 -11.77 -7.71 4.87
C ASN A 51 -12.78 -7.91 3.72
N ARG A 52 -14.07 -8.03 4.03
CA ARG A 52 -15.13 -8.15 3.02
C ARG A 52 -15.38 -6.82 2.31
N VAL A 53 -15.49 -5.74 3.07
CA VAL A 53 -15.81 -4.41 2.54
C VAL A 53 -14.67 -3.84 1.73
N VAL A 54 -13.41 -4.05 2.16
CA VAL A 54 -12.24 -3.52 1.45
C VAL A 54 -12.01 -4.20 0.09
N ARG A 55 -12.53 -5.40 -0.13
CA ARG A 55 -12.43 -6.12 -1.42
C ARG A 55 -13.42 -5.56 -2.46
N ASN A 56 -13.31 -4.27 -2.75
CA ASN A 56 -14.13 -3.58 -3.75
C ASN A 56 -13.27 -3.03 -4.91
N ALA A 57 -13.93 -2.63 -6.00
CA ALA A 57 -13.24 -2.17 -7.21
C ALA A 57 -12.39 -0.92 -6.98
N THR A 58 -12.86 0.02 -6.15
CA THR A 58 -12.14 1.27 -5.86
C THR A 58 -10.83 0.98 -5.12
N PHE A 59 -10.88 0.16 -4.06
CA PHE A 59 -9.67 -0.25 -3.36
C PHE A 59 -8.74 -1.04 -4.29
N GLY A 60 -9.27 -1.99 -5.06
CA GLY A 60 -8.48 -2.77 -6.02
C GLY A 60 -7.75 -1.88 -7.03
N ALA A 61 -8.44 -0.92 -7.64
CA ALA A 61 -7.84 0.02 -8.59
C ALA A 61 -6.73 0.85 -7.95
N THR A 62 -6.93 1.36 -6.72
CA THR A 62 -5.93 2.13 -5.99
C THR A 62 -4.74 1.26 -5.59
N TYR A 63 -4.97 0.06 -5.06
CA TYR A 63 -3.95 -0.87 -4.60
C TYR A 63 -3.04 -1.36 -5.74
N PHE A 64 -3.63 -1.86 -6.83
CA PHE A 64 -2.85 -2.30 -7.99
C PHE A 64 -2.24 -1.12 -8.74
N GLY A 65 -2.96 0.00 -8.85
CA GLY A 65 -2.47 1.23 -9.45
C GLY A 65 -1.22 1.76 -8.74
N SER A 66 -1.21 1.78 -7.40
CA SER A 66 -0.04 2.24 -6.64
C SER A 66 1.18 1.32 -6.79
N ALA A 67 0.99 0.04 -7.09
CA ALA A 67 2.09 -0.89 -7.37
C ALA A 67 2.62 -0.79 -8.81
N LEU A 68 1.75 -0.51 -9.79
CA LEU A 68 2.10 -0.57 -11.21
C LEU A 68 2.48 0.80 -11.80
N LEU A 69 1.80 1.89 -11.39
CA LEU A 69 2.04 3.20 -12.00
C LEU A 69 3.42 3.80 -11.73
N PRO A 70 4.10 3.58 -10.59
CA PRO A 70 5.50 3.98 -10.45
C PRO A 70 6.42 3.34 -11.49
N LEU A 71 6.19 2.06 -11.83
CA LEU A 71 6.95 1.35 -12.87
C LEU A 71 6.61 1.90 -14.27
N ALA A 72 5.35 2.23 -14.53
CA ALA A 72 4.94 2.88 -15.77
C ALA A 72 5.55 4.29 -15.91
N ALA A 73 5.62 5.06 -14.81
CA ALA A 73 6.28 6.36 -14.77
C ALA A 73 7.79 6.23 -15.04
N ALA A 74 8.44 5.17 -14.51
CA ALA A 74 9.84 4.87 -14.82
C ALA A 74 10.05 4.62 -16.32
N LEU A 75 9.23 3.77 -16.94
CA LEU A 75 9.30 3.48 -18.39
C LEU A 75 9.07 4.74 -19.23
N ALA A 76 8.09 5.55 -18.87
CA ALA A 76 7.81 6.82 -19.55
C ALA A 76 8.98 7.81 -19.43
N ALA A 77 9.63 7.89 -18.27
CA ALA A 77 10.81 8.73 -18.07
C ALA A 77 12.01 8.25 -18.90
N PHE A 78 12.25 6.93 -18.97
CA PHE A 78 13.28 6.35 -19.85
C PHE A 78 13.00 6.64 -21.34
N TRP A 79 11.74 6.53 -21.75
CA TRP A 79 11.33 6.88 -23.13
C TRP A 79 11.55 8.36 -23.47
N CYS A 80 11.54 9.24 -22.45
CA CYS A 80 11.85 10.66 -22.58
C CYS A 80 13.35 10.98 -22.42
N SER A 81 14.23 9.97 -22.38
CA SER A 81 15.67 10.09 -22.12
C SER A 81 16.03 10.70 -20.77
N GLN A 82 15.10 10.71 -19.82
CA GLN A 82 15.27 11.21 -18.45
C GLN A 82 15.80 10.10 -17.52
N ARG A 83 17.00 9.59 -17.82
CA ARG A 83 17.56 8.38 -17.16
C ARG A 83 17.53 8.46 -15.62
N ARG A 84 17.91 9.59 -15.01
CA ARG A 84 17.94 9.75 -13.55
C ARG A 84 16.54 9.68 -12.94
N VAL A 85 15.56 10.31 -13.60
CA VAL A 85 14.16 10.30 -13.17
C VAL A 85 13.59 8.87 -13.32
N GLY A 86 13.87 8.19 -14.43
CA GLY A 86 13.46 6.82 -14.64
C GLY A 86 14.02 5.85 -13.60
N LEU A 87 15.31 5.98 -13.24
CA LEU A 87 15.93 5.15 -12.19
C LEU A 87 15.29 5.43 -10.81
N ALA A 88 14.98 6.69 -10.50
CA ALA A 88 14.33 7.03 -9.24
C ALA A 88 12.92 6.44 -9.14
N TRP A 89 12.10 6.58 -10.21
CA TRP A 89 10.78 5.94 -10.25
C TRP A 89 10.84 4.41 -10.20
N LEU A 90 11.82 3.80 -10.87
CA LEU A 90 12.03 2.36 -10.81
C LEU A 90 12.37 1.92 -9.37
N ALA A 91 13.23 2.64 -8.67
CA ALA A 91 13.58 2.35 -7.28
C ALA A 91 12.33 2.46 -6.38
N ILE A 92 11.55 3.55 -6.49
CA ILE A 92 10.28 3.72 -5.76
C ILE A 92 9.33 2.54 -6.04
N GLY A 93 9.14 2.17 -7.32
CA GLY A 93 8.26 1.09 -7.71
C GLY A 93 8.70 -0.28 -7.17
N LEU A 94 9.99 -0.60 -7.22
CA LEU A 94 10.53 -1.86 -6.71
C LEU A 94 10.44 -1.94 -5.18
N VAL A 95 10.75 -0.87 -4.47
CA VAL A 95 10.63 -0.81 -2.99
C VAL A 95 9.17 -0.96 -2.57
N TYR A 96 8.25 -0.27 -3.24
CA TYR A 96 6.82 -0.39 -2.98
C TYR A 96 6.31 -1.80 -3.30
N PHE A 97 6.71 -2.36 -4.43
CA PHE A 97 6.33 -3.72 -4.81
C PHE A 97 6.78 -4.75 -3.77
N ALA A 98 8.04 -4.70 -3.35
CA ALA A 98 8.57 -5.64 -2.37
C ALA A 98 7.97 -5.44 -0.97
N GLY A 99 7.97 -4.20 -0.47
CA GLY A 99 7.59 -3.89 0.92
C GLY A 99 6.08 -3.75 1.15
N VAL A 100 5.28 -3.55 0.10
CA VAL A 100 3.83 -3.44 0.22
C VAL A 100 3.12 -4.59 -0.49
N PHE A 101 3.30 -4.71 -1.81
CA PHE A 101 2.55 -5.68 -2.60
C PHE A 101 2.93 -7.13 -2.24
N TRP A 102 4.21 -7.45 -2.29
CA TRP A 102 4.70 -8.80 -2.00
C TRP A 102 4.47 -9.19 -0.55
N LEU A 103 4.73 -8.29 0.40
CA LEU A 103 4.47 -8.52 1.82
C LEU A 103 2.98 -8.77 2.07
N THR A 104 2.08 -8.00 1.46
CA THR A 104 0.64 -8.24 1.54
C THR A 104 0.30 -9.63 1.04
N ARG A 105 0.85 -10.04 -0.11
CA ARG A 105 0.53 -11.33 -0.73
C ARG A 105 1.02 -12.53 0.09
N THR A 106 2.17 -12.38 0.77
CA THR A 106 2.82 -13.47 1.50
C THR A 106 2.46 -13.54 2.98
N VAL A 107 2.03 -12.43 3.59
CA VAL A 107 1.71 -12.37 5.03
C VAL A 107 0.23 -12.04 5.26
N ASN A 108 -0.22 -10.85 4.83
CA ASN A 108 -1.57 -10.41 5.21
C ASN A 108 -2.69 -11.23 4.53
N VAL A 109 -2.53 -11.58 3.24
CA VAL A 109 -3.54 -12.35 2.51
C VAL A 109 -3.74 -13.75 3.11
N PRO A 110 -2.70 -14.57 3.37
CA PRO A 110 -2.88 -15.86 4.03
C PRO A 110 -3.58 -15.76 5.40
N ILE A 111 -3.23 -14.76 6.22
CA ILE A 111 -3.90 -14.53 7.51
C ILE A 111 -5.37 -14.15 7.29
N ASN A 112 -5.68 -13.28 6.33
CA ASN A 112 -7.05 -12.92 6.01
C ASN A 112 -7.88 -14.11 5.52
N ASP A 113 -7.27 -15.00 4.75
CA ASP A 113 -7.96 -16.19 4.22
C ASP A 113 -8.21 -17.21 5.35
N ALA A 114 -7.27 -17.40 6.27
CA ALA A 114 -7.48 -18.20 7.48
C ALA A 114 -8.59 -17.59 8.35
N LEU A 115 -8.51 -16.29 8.64
CA LEU A 115 -9.48 -15.57 9.46
C LEU A 115 -10.89 -15.63 8.87
N ALA A 116 -11.03 -15.67 7.54
CA ALA A 116 -12.33 -15.80 6.89
C ALA A 116 -13.06 -17.10 7.21
N THR A 117 -12.34 -18.15 7.65
CA THR A 117 -12.91 -19.46 8.03
C THR A 117 -13.20 -19.58 9.53
N TRP A 118 -12.73 -18.63 10.35
CA TRP A 118 -12.89 -18.72 11.81
C TRP A 118 -14.32 -18.45 12.25
N GLN A 119 -14.74 -19.18 13.28
CA GLN A 119 -16.02 -18.95 13.93
C GLN A 119 -15.82 -18.03 15.14
N ALA A 120 -16.47 -16.87 15.14
CA ALA A 120 -16.34 -15.88 16.20
C ALA A 120 -16.76 -16.44 17.59
N ALA A 121 -17.72 -17.38 17.63
CA ALA A 121 -18.17 -18.03 18.86
C ALA A 121 -17.16 -19.05 19.42
N SER A 122 -16.20 -19.50 18.59
CA SER A 122 -15.16 -20.48 18.97
C SER A 122 -13.83 -20.08 18.35
N PRO A 123 -13.19 -19.00 18.85
CA PRO A 123 -11.93 -18.51 18.33
C PRO A 123 -10.81 -19.56 18.41
N PRO A 124 -9.92 -19.67 17.40
CA PRO A 124 -8.70 -20.47 17.53
C PRO A 124 -7.84 -19.96 18.68
N SER A 125 -7.09 -20.85 19.33
CA SER A 125 -6.23 -20.47 20.46
C SER A 125 -5.11 -19.49 20.10
N ASP A 126 -4.70 -19.47 18.84
CA ASP A 126 -3.62 -18.63 18.28
C ASP A 126 -4.11 -17.35 17.57
N TRP A 127 -5.41 -17.01 17.69
CA TRP A 127 -5.98 -15.86 17.01
C TRP A 127 -5.22 -14.55 17.30
N ALA A 128 -4.75 -14.36 18.55
CA ALA A 128 -4.03 -13.16 18.95
C ALA A 128 -2.66 -13.06 18.24
N HIS A 129 -1.96 -14.19 18.10
CA HIS A 129 -0.70 -14.23 17.36
C HIS A 129 -0.90 -13.88 15.88
N ALA A 130 -1.95 -14.39 15.25
CA ALA A 130 -2.28 -14.06 13.86
C ALA A 130 -2.63 -12.57 13.70
N ARG A 131 -3.38 -11.99 14.66
CA ARG A 131 -3.65 -10.55 14.72
C ARG A 131 -2.36 -9.74 14.78
N ASP A 132 -1.46 -10.11 15.68
CA ASP A 132 -0.22 -9.36 15.91
C ASP A 132 0.69 -9.43 14.68
N ASN A 133 0.87 -10.60 14.08
CA ASN A 133 1.61 -10.77 12.83
C ASN A 133 1.01 -9.94 11.67
N TRP A 134 -0.33 -9.87 11.59
CA TRP A 134 -0.99 -9.07 10.58
C TRP A 134 -0.73 -7.57 10.80
N ASN A 135 -0.80 -7.11 12.05
CA ASN A 135 -0.54 -5.72 12.43
C ASN A 135 0.92 -5.33 12.20
N ASP A 136 1.87 -6.19 12.53
CA ASP A 136 3.30 -5.95 12.28
C ASP A 136 3.59 -5.81 10.78
N ALA A 137 3.04 -6.69 9.96
CA ALA A 137 3.12 -6.57 8.50
C ALA A 137 2.46 -5.28 8.00
N ASN A 138 1.30 -4.87 8.58
CA ASN A 138 0.66 -3.61 8.25
C ASN A 138 1.54 -2.41 8.62
N LEU A 139 2.22 -2.44 9.76
CA LEU A 139 3.12 -1.37 10.18
C LEU A 139 4.31 -1.22 9.20
N VAL A 140 4.90 -2.34 8.76
CA VAL A 140 5.95 -2.32 7.73
C VAL A 140 5.44 -1.70 6.43
N ARG A 141 4.24 -2.12 5.94
CA ARG A 141 3.62 -1.55 4.74
C ARG A 141 3.38 -0.05 4.89
N THR A 142 2.95 0.39 6.06
CA THR A 142 2.72 1.81 6.37
C THR A 142 3.98 2.62 6.15
N TRP A 143 5.09 2.24 6.76
CA TRP A 143 6.34 2.99 6.66
C TRP A 143 6.93 2.95 5.25
N VAL A 144 6.88 1.81 4.58
CA VAL A 144 7.35 1.69 3.19
C VAL A 144 6.49 2.57 2.26
N ALA A 145 5.16 2.52 2.37
CA ALA A 145 4.27 3.33 1.56
C ALA A 145 4.48 4.83 1.79
N MET A 146 4.64 5.26 3.05
CA MET A 146 4.94 6.65 3.40
C MET A 146 6.27 7.11 2.82
N ALA A 147 7.33 6.31 2.95
CA ALA A 147 8.64 6.63 2.38
C ALA A 147 8.58 6.74 0.84
N CYS A 148 7.90 5.82 0.16
CA CYS A 148 7.72 5.86 -1.28
C CYS A 148 6.89 7.08 -1.71
N PHE A 149 5.84 7.44 -0.99
CA PHE A 149 5.04 8.63 -1.26
C PHE A 149 5.87 9.91 -1.13
N VAL A 150 6.60 10.07 -0.01
CA VAL A 150 7.48 11.25 0.20
C VAL A 150 8.55 11.34 -0.89
N ALA A 151 9.19 10.22 -1.24
CA ALA A 151 10.18 10.17 -2.32
C ALA A 151 9.56 10.58 -3.67
N ALA A 152 8.34 10.13 -3.97
CA ALA A 152 7.62 10.51 -5.19
C ALA A 152 7.29 12.00 -5.23
N VAL A 153 6.81 12.58 -4.12
CA VAL A 153 6.54 14.03 -4.02
C VAL A 153 7.81 14.84 -4.28
N VAL A 154 8.92 14.48 -3.61
CA VAL A 154 10.21 15.16 -3.80
C VAL A 154 10.68 15.05 -5.26
N LEU A 155 10.58 13.85 -5.84
CA LEU A 155 11.00 13.60 -7.23
C LEU A 155 10.20 14.48 -8.22
N VAL A 156 8.89 14.56 -8.06
CA VAL A 156 8.02 15.41 -8.91
C VAL A 156 8.37 16.88 -8.74
N ALA A 157 8.53 17.35 -7.49
CA ALA A 157 8.85 18.74 -7.20
C ALA A 157 10.19 19.18 -7.83
N VAL A 158 11.25 18.38 -7.65
CA VAL A 158 12.59 18.67 -8.19
C VAL A 158 12.62 18.61 -9.72
N THR A 159 11.83 17.72 -10.33
CA THR A 159 11.77 17.58 -11.79
C THR A 159 11.09 18.78 -12.42
N GLN A 160 10.04 19.32 -11.81
CA GLN A 160 9.33 20.52 -12.29
C GLN A 160 10.15 21.81 -12.11
N GLY A 161 10.92 21.94 -11.04
CA GLY A 161 11.77 23.10 -10.79
C GLY A 161 12.91 23.27 -11.82
N ARG A 162 13.28 22.22 -12.55
CA ARG A 162 14.35 22.24 -13.57
C ARG A 162 13.85 22.57 -14.99
N THR A 163 12.56 22.64 -15.21
CA THR A 163 11.94 22.92 -16.51
C THR A 163 11.49 24.38 -16.63
N ARG A 164 11.67 25.19 -15.60
CA ARG A 164 11.52 26.64 -15.57
C ARG A 164 12.88 27.31 -15.64
#